data_d3dedbb5d1b76f1730ea2f68e63fe843
#
_entry.id   d3dedbb5d1b76f1730ea2f68e63fe843
#
_cell.length_a   1.000
_cell.length_b   1.000
_cell.length_c   1.000
_cell.angle_alpha   90.00
_cell.angle_beta   90.00
_cell.angle_gamma   90.00
#
_symmetry.space_group_name_H-M   'P 1'
#
loop_
_entity.id
_entity.type
_entity.pdbx_description
1 polymer ?
#
loop_
_entity_poly.entity_id
_entity_poly.type
_entity_poly.pdbx_seq_one_letter_code
_entity_poly.pdbx_strand_id
1 'polypeptide(L)'
;MLKKLIYYILIFNFTVVSAQLNQEPKKITKKFFSEHNDIENITPALKKKKGFTNYQELLNYIDEKVQNYPELVSSNFIGESQKGKKIPIVFIKKNKNNFDKKLRVWMQGGLHGNEPASTESLLYLIHLILEDPNYNYLLDKIELAISPGSLKSIYF
;
A
#
# COMPACT_ATOMS: atom_id res chain seq x y z
N MET A 1 -8.65 48.79 26.61
CA MET A 1 -9.12 47.39 26.37
C MET A 1 -8.61 46.81 25.06
N LEU A 2 -8.72 47.52 23.95
CA LEU A 2 -8.32 47.01 22.60
C LEU A 2 -6.85 46.57 22.52
N LYS A 3 -5.89 47.32 23.08
CA LYS A 3 -4.46 46.94 23.06
C LYS A 3 -4.16 45.62 23.79
N LYS A 4 -4.86 45.31 24.88
CA LYS A 4 -4.70 44.04 25.60
C LYS A 4 -5.27 42.88 24.79
N LEU A 5 -6.39 43.09 24.09
CA LEU A 5 -7.00 42.07 23.21
C LEU A 5 -6.07 41.72 22.05
N ILE A 6 -5.40 42.69 21.44
CA ILE A 6 -4.42 42.48 20.37
C ILE A 6 -3.22 41.63 20.85
N TYR A 7 -2.74 41.85 22.07
CA TYR A 7 -1.68 41.06 22.68
C TYR A 7 -2.08 39.61 22.89
N TYR A 8 -3.29 39.33 23.35
CA TYR A 8 -3.78 37.97 23.52
C TYR A 8 -3.97 37.25 22.16
N ILE A 9 -4.42 37.95 21.12
CA ILE A 9 -4.54 37.41 19.76
C ILE A 9 -3.16 37.10 19.19
N LEU A 10 -2.15 37.93 19.39
CA LEU A 10 -0.78 37.69 18.95
C LEU A 10 -0.14 36.51 19.69
N ILE A 11 -0.33 36.38 21.00
CA ILE A 11 0.17 35.25 21.79
C ILE A 11 -0.50 33.94 21.34
N PHE A 12 -1.83 33.97 21.12
CA PHE A 12 -2.56 32.77 20.67
C PHE A 12 -2.12 32.29 19.29
N ASN A 13 -1.79 33.20 18.37
CA ASN A 13 -1.25 32.81 17.06
C ASN A 13 0.17 32.25 17.14
N PHE A 14 0.97 32.56 18.16
CA PHE A 14 2.30 32.02 18.35
C PHE A 14 2.30 30.58 18.92
N THR A 15 1.21 30.16 19.57
CA THR A 15 1.08 28.83 20.16
C THR A 15 0.49 27.79 19.23
N VAL A 16 0.01 28.19 18.04
CA VAL A 16 -0.54 27.28 17.01
C VAL A 16 0.56 26.69 16.08
N VAL A 17 1.82 27.02 16.36
CA VAL A 17 2.90 26.58 15.47
C VAL A 17 3.61 25.38 16.05
N SER A 18 3.66 24.36 15.23
CA SER A 18 4.57 23.21 15.25
C SER A 18 4.07 21.95 15.96
N ALA A 19 2.98 21.36 15.44
CA ALA A 19 3.00 19.93 15.31
C ALA A 19 3.94 19.57 14.12
N GLN A 20 5.19 19.96 14.18
CA GLN A 20 6.21 19.39 13.33
C GLN A 20 6.35 17.94 13.79
N LEU A 21 6.02 17.01 12.88
CA LEU A 21 6.46 15.63 12.99
C LEU A 21 7.99 15.70 13.13
N ASN A 22 8.50 15.62 14.35
CA ASN A 22 9.92 15.49 14.60
C ASN A 22 10.34 14.16 14.00
N GLN A 23 11.02 14.23 12.87
CA GLN A 23 11.65 13.03 12.33
C GLN A 23 12.63 12.51 13.38
N GLU A 24 12.51 11.22 13.72
CA GLU A 24 13.44 10.58 14.61
C GLU A 24 14.88 10.78 14.09
N PRO A 25 15.85 11.05 14.99
CA PRO A 25 17.23 11.21 14.58
C PRO A 25 17.72 9.99 13.78
N LYS A 26 18.44 10.22 12.69
CA LYS A 26 18.97 9.16 11.81
C LYS A 26 19.71 8.07 12.56
N LYS A 27 20.36 8.41 13.70
CA LYS A 27 21.05 7.44 14.58
C LYS A 27 20.08 6.45 15.22
N ILE A 28 18.88 6.91 15.62
CA ILE A 28 17.83 6.06 16.20
C ILE A 28 17.23 5.20 15.09
N THR A 29 16.88 5.81 13.96
CA THR A 29 16.35 5.08 12.81
C THR A 29 17.28 3.94 12.38
N LYS A 30 18.57 4.22 12.19
CA LYS A 30 19.56 3.18 11.84
C LYS A 30 19.76 2.08 12.90
N LYS A 31 19.54 2.39 14.16
CA LYS A 31 19.68 1.40 15.25
C LYS A 31 18.52 0.40 15.28
N PHE A 32 17.31 0.85 14.99
CA PHE A 32 16.09 0.04 15.12
C PHE A 32 15.55 -0.46 13.80
N PHE A 33 15.90 0.18 12.69
CA PHE A 33 15.50 -0.20 11.34
C PHE A 33 16.76 -0.40 10.51
N SER A 34 17.18 -1.66 10.36
CA SER A 34 18.27 -2.01 9.46
C SER A 34 17.90 -1.65 8.02
N GLU A 35 18.87 -1.12 7.27
CA GLU A 35 18.69 -0.95 5.82
C GLU A 35 18.68 -2.37 5.21
N HIS A 36 17.52 -2.74 4.64
CA HIS A 36 17.38 -3.95 3.86
C HIS A 36 17.82 -3.67 2.42
N ASN A 37 19.08 -3.94 2.11
CA ASN A 37 19.64 -3.79 0.77
C ASN A 37 19.20 -4.90 -0.21
N ASP A 38 18.48 -5.89 0.30
CA ASP A 38 17.96 -7.06 -0.40
C ASP A 38 16.54 -6.84 -0.97
N ILE A 39 15.88 -5.73 -0.62
CA ILE A 39 14.59 -5.35 -1.19
C ILE A 39 14.82 -4.52 -2.46
N GLU A 40 15.14 -5.21 -3.55
CA GLU A 40 15.38 -4.54 -4.83
C GLU A 40 14.09 -4.43 -5.66
N ASN A 41 13.83 -3.23 -6.18
CA ASN A 41 12.97 -2.91 -7.36
C ASN A 41 11.65 -3.69 -7.52
N ILE A 42 11.06 -4.20 -6.44
CA ILE A 42 9.94 -5.12 -6.45
C ILE A 42 8.63 -4.41 -6.78
N THR A 43 8.38 -3.27 -6.12
CA THR A 43 7.18 -2.47 -6.37
C THR A 43 7.50 -1.23 -7.20
N PRO A 44 6.49 -0.60 -7.84
CA PRO A 44 6.73 0.63 -8.60
C PRO A 44 7.38 1.75 -7.78
N ALA A 45 7.07 1.86 -6.48
CA ALA A 45 7.70 2.84 -5.60
C ALA A 45 9.19 2.55 -5.39
N LEU A 46 9.57 1.29 -5.26
CA LEU A 46 10.97 0.88 -5.05
C LEU A 46 11.82 1.05 -6.32
N LYS A 47 11.19 1.10 -7.50
CA LYS A 47 11.88 1.35 -8.79
C LYS A 47 12.25 2.82 -9.01
N LYS A 48 11.82 3.73 -8.17
CA LYS A 48 12.03 5.17 -8.33
C LYS A 48 12.68 5.81 -7.11
N LYS A 49 13.40 6.91 -7.35
CA LYS A 49 14.16 7.61 -6.29
C LYS A 49 13.28 8.34 -5.28
N LYS A 50 12.01 8.66 -5.64
CA LYS A 50 11.12 9.46 -4.79
C LYS A 50 9.66 9.19 -5.12
N GLY A 51 8.83 9.18 -4.09
CA GLY A 51 7.38 9.03 -4.20
C GLY A 51 6.91 7.58 -4.06
N PHE A 52 5.61 7.42 -3.94
CA PHE A 52 4.92 6.14 -3.80
C PHE A 52 4.28 5.73 -5.13
N THR A 53 3.83 4.49 -5.22
CA THR A 53 3.11 3.96 -6.38
C THR A 53 1.88 4.82 -6.67
N ASN A 54 1.82 5.41 -7.87
CA ASN A 54 0.63 6.13 -8.32
C ASN A 54 -0.41 5.17 -8.92
N TYR A 55 -1.60 5.70 -9.25
CA TYR A 55 -2.70 4.88 -9.74
C TYR A 55 -2.39 4.12 -11.04
N GLN A 56 -1.76 4.76 -12.02
CA GLN A 56 -1.43 4.11 -13.29
C GLN A 56 -0.34 3.04 -13.08
N GLU A 57 0.65 3.32 -12.26
CA GLU A 57 1.68 2.37 -11.89
C GLU A 57 1.09 1.15 -11.17
N LEU A 58 0.10 1.36 -10.30
CA LEU A 58 -0.65 0.31 -9.63
C LEU A 58 -1.37 -0.61 -10.63
N LEU A 59 -2.12 -0.03 -11.57
CA LEU A 59 -2.81 -0.80 -12.59
C LEU A 59 -1.84 -1.57 -13.47
N ASN A 60 -0.76 -0.93 -13.94
CA ASN A 60 0.26 -1.58 -14.74
C ASN A 60 0.93 -2.75 -14.01
N TYR A 61 1.20 -2.58 -12.71
CA TYR A 61 1.75 -3.65 -11.88
C TYR A 61 0.79 -4.85 -11.78
N ILE A 62 -0.50 -4.60 -11.57
CA ILE A 62 -1.51 -5.65 -11.52
C ILE A 62 -1.62 -6.37 -12.86
N ASP A 63 -1.66 -5.62 -13.96
CA ASP A 63 -1.74 -6.18 -15.32
C ASP A 63 -0.51 -7.05 -15.64
N GLU A 64 0.69 -6.60 -15.25
CA GLU A 64 1.93 -7.39 -15.35
C GLU A 64 1.79 -8.73 -14.62
N LYS A 65 1.27 -8.74 -13.39
CA LYS A 65 1.11 -9.98 -12.62
C LYS A 65 0.06 -10.91 -13.23
N VAL A 66 -1.03 -10.38 -13.75
CA VAL A 66 -2.05 -11.18 -14.48
C VAL A 66 -1.44 -11.81 -15.73
N GLN A 67 -0.64 -11.07 -16.49
CA GLN A 67 0.01 -11.59 -17.71
C GLN A 67 1.08 -12.65 -17.41
N ASN A 68 1.87 -12.44 -16.35
CA ASN A 68 2.96 -13.34 -16.01
C ASN A 68 2.47 -14.61 -15.28
N TYR A 69 1.32 -14.56 -14.61
CA TYR A 69 0.76 -15.66 -13.81
C TYR A 69 -0.72 -15.94 -14.11
N PRO A 70 -1.11 -16.16 -15.39
CA PRO A 70 -2.52 -16.26 -15.79
C PRO A 70 -3.28 -17.40 -15.13
N GLU A 71 -2.59 -18.48 -14.73
CA GLU A 71 -3.19 -19.63 -14.03
C GLU A 71 -3.42 -19.39 -12.52
N LEU A 72 -2.79 -18.36 -11.95
CA LEU A 72 -2.86 -18.06 -10.52
C LEU A 72 -3.57 -16.76 -10.23
N VAL A 73 -3.44 -15.75 -11.11
CA VAL A 73 -3.84 -14.37 -10.87
C VAL A 73 -4.95 -13.95 -11.81
N SER A 74 -5.95 -13.32 -11.25
CA SER A 74 -6.95 -12.57 -12.01
C SER A 74 -7.23 -11.24 -11.34
N SER A 75 -7.67 -10.25 -12.08
CA SER A 75 -8.05 -8.94 -11.55
C SER A 75 -9.44 -8.52 -12.00
N ASN A 76 -10.05 -7.65 -11.22
CA ASN A 76 -11.32 -7.01 -11.54
C ASN A 76 -11.38 -5.66 -10.81
N PHE A 77 -12.51 -4.98 -10.90
CA PHE A 77 -12.80 -3.77 -10.16
C PHE A 77 -14.01 -3.99 -9.25
N ILE A 78 -13.89 -3.56 -7.98
CA ILE A 78 -14.96 -3.74 -6.97
C ILE A 78 -15.83 -2.50 -6.81
N GLY A 79 -15.53 -1.42 -7.52
CA GLY A 79 -16.27 -0.18 -7.47
C GLY A 79 -15.49 1.00 -8.02
N GLU A 80 -15.97 2.20 -7.72
CA GLU A 80 -15.36 3.45 -8.12
C GLU A 80 -15.18 4.38 -6.92
N SER A 81 -14.11 5.15 -6.94
CA SER A 81 -13.87 6.22 -5.97
C SER A 81 -14.80 7.42 -6.24
N GLN A 82 -14.88 8.35 -5.29
CA GLN A 82 -15.63 9.61 -5.47
C GLN A 82 -15.19 10.44 -6.69
N LYS A 83 -13.95 10.22 -7.18
CA LYS A 83 -13.42 10.87 -8.39
C LYS A 83 -13.57 10.00 -9.65
N GLY A 84 -14.37 8.94 -9.61
CA GLY A 84 -14.62 8.06 -10.76
C GLY A 84 -13.46 7.12 -11.11
N LYS A 85 -12.43 6.99 -10.27
CA LYS A 85 -11.37 6.02 -10.49
C LYS A 85 -11.79 4.63 -10.01
N LYS A 86 -11.62 3.64 -10.85
CA LYS A 86 -11.95 2.25 -10.54
C LYS A 86 -11.06 1.70 -9.44
N ILE A 87 -11.63 0.93 -8.51
CA ILE A 87 -10.93 0.32 -7.38
C ILE A 87 -10.55 -1.11 -7.77
N PRO A 88 -9.26 -1.40 -7.98
CA PRO A 88 -8.83 -2.73 -8.41
C PRO A 88 -8.86 -3.74 -7.27
N ILE A 89 -9.13 -4.99 -7.64
CA ILE A 89 -8.98 -6.17 -6.81
C ILE A 89 -8.20 -7.24 -7.56
N VAL A 90 -7.28 -7.89 -6.87
CA VAL A 90 -6.48 -9.01 -7.36
C VAL A 90 -6.89 -10.26 -6.63
N PHE A 91 -7.20 -11.32 -7.36
CA PHE A 91 -7.44 -12.65 -6.82
C PHE A 91 -6.23 -13.52 -7.12
N ILE A 92 -5.71 -14.18 -6.08
CA ILE A 92 -4.59 -15.12 -6.22
C ILE A 92 -5.04 -16.46 -5.65
N LYS A 93 -5.07 -17.49 -6.50
CA LYS A 93 -5.50 -18.83 -6.13
C LYS A 93 -4.86 -19.87 -7.04
N LYS A 94 -4.49 -21.02 -6.50
CA LYS A 94 -4.20 -22.20 -7.30
C LYS A 94 -5.50 -22.93 -7.62
N ASN A 95 -5.81 -23.11 -8.91
CA ASN A 95 -6.85 -24.00 -9.36
C ASN A 95 -6.33 -25.45 -9.21
N LYS A 96 -6.59 -26.04 -8.05
CA LYS A 96 -6.48 -27.49 -7.92
C LYS A 96 -7.89 -28.05 -7.90
N ASN A 97 -8.12 -29.12 -8.67
CA ASN A 97 -9.34 -29.94 -8.64
C ASN A 97 -9.53 -30.65 -7.29
N ASN A 98 -8.94 -30.16 -6.23
CA ASN A 98 -9.06 -30.71 -4.90
C ASN A 98 -10.22 -30.03 -4.19
N PHE A 99 -11.15 -30.84 -3.73
CA PHE A 99 -12.28 -30.46 -2.85
C PHE A 99 -11.86 -29.92 -1.48
N ASP A 100 -10.58 -29.71 -1.24
CA ASP A 100 -10.05 -29.14 -0.02
C ASP A 100 -10.52 -27.69 0.11
N LYS A 101 -11.33 -27.42 1.14
CA LYS A 101 -11.80 -26.09 1.49
C LYS A 101 -10.59 -25.22 1.86
N LYS A 102 -10.21 -24.29 0.99
CA LYS A 102 -9.18 -23.29 1.30
C LYS A 102 -9.77 -22.16 2.12
N LEU A 103 -8.95 -21.59 2.99
CA LEU A 103 -9.28 -20.36 3.69
C LEU A 103 -9.27 -19.19 2.69
N ARG A 104 -10.35 -18.42 2.65
CA ARG A 104 -10.42 -17.19 1.85
C ARG A 104 -10.01 -16.01 2.71
N VAL A 105 -9.01 -15.28 2.26
CA VAL A 105 -8.45 -14.12 2.96
C VAL A 105 -8.69 -12.87 2.12
N TRP A 106 -9.38 -11.90 2.71
CA TRP A 106 -9.54 -10.56 2.16
C TRP A 106 -8.51 -9.62 2.78
N MET A 107 -7.81 -8.86 1.95
CA MET A 107 -6.86 -7.84 2.38
C MET A 107 -7.12 -6.53 1.64
N GLN A 108 -7.08 -5.42 2.36
CA GLN A 108 -7.34 -4.10 1.82
C GLN A 108 -6.32 -3.10 2.32
N GLY A 109 -5.77 -2.31 1.40
CA GLY A 109 -4.86 -1.20 1.67
C GLY A 109 -5.43 0.14 1.23
N GLY A 110 -4.72 1.23 1.57
CA GLY A 110 -5.03 2.56 1.10
C GLY A 110 -6.38 3.12 1.54
N LEU A 111 -6.89 2.76 2.71
CA LEU A 111 -8.12 3.33 3.28
C LEU A 111 -7.99 4.85 3.47
N HIS A 112 -6.84 5.32 3.90
CA HIS A 112 -6.52 6.72 4.02
C HIS A 112 -5.49 7.13 2.97
N GLY A 113 -5.76 8.20 2.23
CA GLY A 113 -4.91 8.63 1.10
C GLY A 113 -3.50 9.08 1.48
N ASN A 114 -3.27 9.38 2.76
CA ASN A 114 -1.98 9.76 3.32
C ASN A 114 -1.18 8.57 3.90
N GLU A 115 -1.67 7.33 3.71
CA GLU A 115 -1.04 6.10 4.22
C GLU A 115 -0.64 5.17 3.07
N PRO A 116 0.35 5.54 2.25
CA PRO A 116 0.75 4.76 1.08
C PRO A 116 1.42 3.43 1.45
N ALA A 117 1.94 3.29 2.66
CA ALA A 117 2.65 2.10 3.11
C ALA A 117 1.79 0.83 3.01
N SER A 118 0.48 0.93 3.25
CA SER A 118 -0.43 -0.21 3.14
C SER A 118 -0.57 -0.69 1.70
N THR A 119 -0.60 0.22 0.72
CA THR A 119 -0.58 -0.12 -0.71
C THR A 119 0.72 -0.82 -1.08
N GLU A 120 1.86 -0.22 -0.73
CA GLU A 120 3.19 -0.79 -1.05
C GLU A 120 3.38 -2.17 -0.42
N SER A 121 2.95 -2.36 0.83
CA SER A 121 3.02 -3.65 1.51
C SER A 121 2.20 -4.73 0.82
N LEU A 122 1.01 -4.40 0.30
CA LEU A 122 0.18 -5.37 -0.43
C LEU A 122 0.75 -5.69 -1.81
N LEU A 123 1.36 -4.73 -2.51
CA LEU A 123 2.08 -5.01 -3.75
C LEU A 123 3.28 -5.92 -3.50
N TYR A 124 4.03 -5.65 -2.44
CA TYR A 124 5.14 -6.51 -2.03
C TYR A 124 4.67 -7.92 -1.65
N LEU A 125 3.55 -8.05 -0.92
CA LEU A 125 2.96 -9.35 -0.60
C LEU A 125 2.56 -10.13 -1.85
N ILE A 126 1.96 -9.47 -2.85
CA ILE A 126 1.62 -10.10 -4.14
C ILE A 126 2.89 -10.68 -4.79
N HIS A 127 3.99 -9.92 -4.80
CA HIS A 127 5.27 -10.40 -5.29
C HIS A 127 5.76 -11.63 -4.51
N LEU A 128 5.81 -11.56 -3.18
CA LEU A 128 6.27 -12.68 -2.34
C LEU A 128 5.49 -13.97 -2.61
N ILE A 129 4.16 -13.87 -2.67
CA ILE A 129 3.29 -15.04 -2.88
C ILE A 129 3.49 -15.66 -4.26
N LEU A 130 3.78 -14.85 -5.28
CA LEU A 130 3.90 -15.33 -6.66
C LEU A 130 5.33 -15.73 -7.02
N GLU A 131 6.34 -15.02 -6.54
CA GLU A 131 7.70 -15.09 -7.04
C GLU A 131 8.70 -15.69 -6.03
N ASP A 132 8.41 -15.64 -4.72
CA ASP A 132 9.28 -16.26 -3.72
C ASP A 132 8.81 -17.69 -3.38
N PRO A 133 9.64 -18.71 -3.68
CA PRO A 133 9.31 -20.11 -3.37
C PRO A 133 8.99 -20.37 -1.90
N ASN A 134 9.56 -19.56 -0.98
CA ASN A 134 9.32 -19.71 0.45
C ASN A 134 7.88 -19.36 0.87
N TYR A 135 7.12 -18.66 0.03
CA TYR A 135 5.74 -18.25 0.34
C TYR A 135 4.70 -18.88 -0.58
N ASN A 136 5.09 -19.38 -1.75
CA ASN A 136 4.16 -19.94 -2.74
C ASN A 136 3.33 -21.12 -2.21
N TYR A 137 3.87 -21.90 -1.26
CA TYR A 137 3.15 -23.01 -0.63
C TYR A 137 1.86 -22.59 0.07
N LEU A 138 1.77 -21.30 0.49
CA LEU A 138 0.57 -20.78 1.14
C LEU A 138 -0.66 -20.91 0.24
N LEU A 139 -0.50 -20.81 -1.08
CA LEU A 139 -1.59 -20.98 -2.04
C LEU A 139 -2.17 -22.39 -2.09
N ASP A 140 -1.55 -23.35 -1.43
CA ASP A 140 -2.13 -24.69 -1.25
C ASP A 140 -3.23 -24.68 -0.16
N LYS A 141 -3.21 -23.71 0.74
CA LYS A 141 -4.11 -23.61 1.89
C LYS A 141 -5.05 -22.40 1.87
N ILE A 142 -4.64 -21.34 1.17
CA ILE A 142 -5.38 -20.06 1.12
C ILE A 142 -5.70 -19.62 -0.30
N GLU A 143 -6.77 -18.84 -0.43
CA GLU A 143 -7.08 -18.00 -1.60
C GLU A 143 -7.09 -16.55 -1.15
N LEU A 144 -6.46 -15.68 -1.92
CA LEU A 144 -6.32 -14.26 -1.58
C LEU A 144 -7.21 -13.41 -2.48
N ALA A 145 -7.87 -12.43 -1.87
CA ALA A 145 -8.54 -11.32 -2.53
C ALA A 145 -7.92 -10.03 -1.99
N ILE A 146 -7.15 -9.33 -2.80
CA ILE A 146 -6.35 -8.18 -2.38
C ILE A 146 -6.79 -6.94 -3.13
N SER A 147 -7.26 -5.92 -2.40
CA SER A 147 -7.49 -4.56 -2.92
C SER A 147 -6.37 -3.63 -2.43
N PRO A 148 -5.30 -3.42 -3.21
CA PRO A 148 -4.12 -2.69 -2.75
C PRO A 148 -4.32 -1.18 -2.69
N GLY A 149 -5.34 -0.63 -3.36
CA GLY A 149 -5.67 0.78 -3.34
C GLY A 149 -7.15 1.01 -3.17
N SER A 150 -7.56 1.61 -2.06
CA SER A 150 -8.93 1.98 -1.81
C SER A 150 -9.19 3.48 -2.00
N LEU A 151 -10.39 3.92 -1.70
CA LEU A 151 -11.08 5.17 -2.03
C LEU A 151 -10.28 6.49 -1.94
N LYS A 152 -9.17 6.55 -1.19
CA LYS A 152 -8.42 7.82 -1.00
C LYS A 152 -6.95 7.80 -1.44
N SER A 153 -6.28 6.64 -1.50
CA SER A 153 -4.85 6.56 -1.84
C SER A 153 -4.52 6.87 -3.31
N ILE A 154 -5.53 7.05 -4.12
CA ILE A 154 -5.43 7.34 -5.55
C ILE A 154 -5.36 8.85 -5.82
N TYR A 155 -4.91 9.66 -4.85
CA TYR A 155 -5.13 11.11 -4.85
C TYR A 155 -3.95 11.99 -5.20
N PHE A 156 -2.77 11.48 -5.37
CA PHE A 156 -1.61 12.34 -5.65
C PHE A 156 -0.91 11.97 -6.93
#